data_0ca50fd576e3cc9e27b1737afca57989
#
_entry.id   0ca50fd576e3cc9e27b1737afca57989
#
_cell.length_a   1.000
_cell.length_b   1.000
_cell.length_c   1.000
_cell.angle_alpha   90.00
_cell.angle_beta   90.00
_cell.angle_gamma   90.00
#
_symmetry.space_group_name_H-M   'P 1'
#
loop_
_entity.id
_entity.type
_entity.pdbx_description
1 polymer ?
#
loop_
_entity_poly.entity_id
_entity_poly.type
_entity_poly.pdbx_seq_one_letter_code
_entity_poly.pdbx_strand_id
1 'polypeptide(L)'
;MPCPREKREAAEALFIGPHGLLSTQSTGRPTPEPPCEMRTCFQRDVDRITHSKSFRRLKHKTQVFLRPEGDHYRTRLTHTLEVARLARTIARALELNEDLTEAISLGHDLGHTPFGHAGERALNAIYTGVGFRHYEQSLRVIDRIERDGRGLNLCNETRIGILNHTTGQPRGTLEADVVRLADRVAYINHDLDDAMRGGIVQPEDVPAIVRERVGERNSVRINSILTDIIAHSGDGELRMSPDMREAVDVFTTFMYEGVYYNPIAKGEERKVQNILGSIWEYYVNRIAELPAVYQSIADDEGPQRAVCDYVSGMTDSYALEVYSELFIPAAWTIK
;
A
#
# COMPACT_ATOMS: atom_id res chain seq x y z
N MET A 1 -26.77 -22.99 19.79
CA MET A 1 -25.68 -22.20 20.40
C MET A 1 -25.17 -21.22 19.33
N PRO A 2 -24.82 -19.98 19.70
CA PRO A 2 -24.28 -19.05 18.74
C PRO A 2 -22.97 -19.59 18.10
N CYS A 3 -22.81 -19.38 16.79
CA CYS A 3 -21.59 -19.79 16.07
C CYS A 3 -20.38 -18.93 16.47
N PRO A 4 -19.14 -19.33 16.13
CA PRO A 4 -17.95 -18.56 16.47
C PRO A 4 -18.00 -17.10 16.00
N ARG A 5 -18.54 -16.83 14.79
CA ARG A 5 -18.75 -15.47 14.27
C ARG A 5 -19.67 -14.65 15.18
N GLU A 6 -20.83 -15.18 15.56
CA GLU A 6 -21.80 -14.48 16.40
C GLU A 6 -21.25 -14.15 17.79
N LYS A 7 -20.40 -15.04 18.32
CA LYS A 7 -19.66 -14.75 19.58
C LYS A 7 -18.67 -13.61 19.42
N ARG A 8 -17.97 -13.53 18.29
CA ARG A 8 -17.06 -12.44 17.98
C ARG A 8 -17.79 -11.11 17.80
N GLU A 9 -18.88 -11.10 17.02
CA GLU A 9 -19.72 -9.92 16.81
C GLU A 9 -20.29 -9.39 18.14
N ALA A 10 -20.72 -10.30 19.04
CA ALA A 10 -21.12 -9.92 20.38
C ALA A 10 -19.98 -9.35 21.24
N ALA A 11 -18.76 -9.86 21.08
CA ALA A 11 -17.59 -9.33 21.76
C ALA A 11 -17.18 -7.94 21.20
N GLU A 12 -17.25 -7.73 19.87
CA GLU A 12 -17.01 -6.41 19.27
C GLU A 12 -17.87 -5.33 19.91
N ALA A 13 -19.14 -5.60 20.17
CA ALA A 13 -20.07 -4.66 20.80
C ALA A 13 -19.68 -4.27 22.26
N LEU A 14 -18.77 -4.99 22.90
CA LEU A 14 -18.24 -4.69 24.22
C LEU A 14 -16.94 -3.89 24.22
N PHE A 15 -16.16 -4.00 23.14
CA PHE A 15 -14.79 -3.43 23.08
C PHE A 15 -14.65 -2.31 22.05
N ILE A 16 -15.54 -2.25 21.05
CA ILE A 16 -15.53 -1.18 20.06
C ILE A 16 -16.36 -0.02 20.59
N GLY A 17 -15.73 1.14 20.67
CA GLY A 17 -16.34 2.38 21.11
C GLY A 17 -17.33 2.97 20.09
N PRO A 18 -17.98 4.09 20.43
CA PRO A 18 -19.05 4.67 19.64
C PRO A 18 -18.62 5.18 18.24
N HIS A 19 -17.33 5.32 18.02
CA HIS A 19 -16.77 5.82 16.76
C HIS A 19 -16.15 4.71 15.89
N GLY A 20 -16.04 3.49 16.42
CA GLY A 20 -15.56 2.34 15.69
C GLY A 20 -16.69 1.62 14.96
N LEU A 21 -16.41 1.01 13.83
CA LEU A 21 -17.40 0.31 13.02
C LEU A 21 -17.50 -1.17 13.44
N LEU A 22 -18.68 -1.60 13.92
CA LEU A 22 -18.94 -3.00 14.18
C LEU A 22 -19.03 -3.81 12.87
N SER A 23 -18.58 -5.06 12.89
CA SER A 23 -18.73 -5.97 11.73
C SER A 23 -20.20 -6.16 11.32
N THR A 24 -21.13 -6.10 12.29
CA THR A 24 -22.57 -6.17 12.05
C THR A 24 -23.16 -4.93 11.38
N GLN A 25 -22.44 -3.83 11.35
CA GLN A 25 -22.83 -2.56 10.72
C GLN A 25 -22.26 -2.41 9.30
N SER A 26 -21.52 -3.40 8.81
CA SER A 26 -21.00 -3.37 7.44
C SER A 26 -22.14 -3.25 6.43
N THR A 27 -21.97 -2.39 5.44
CA THR A 27 -22.91 -2.23 4.31
C THR A 27 -22.85 -3.38 3.31
N GLY A 28 -22.00 -4.37 3.58
CA GLY A 28 -21.90 -5.60 2.82
C GLY A 28 -20.84 -5.56 1.72
N ARG A 29 -21.03 -6.41 0.73
CA ARG A 29 -20.09 -6.69 -0.36
C ARG A 29 -20.72 -6.39 -1.71
N PRO A 30 -19.94 -6.07 -2.76
CA PRO A 30 -20.47 -5.88 -4.13
C PRO A 30 -21.33 -7.06 -4.59
N THR A 31 -20.90 -8.29 -4.35
CA THR A 31 -21.67 -9.50 -4.62
C THR A 31 -22.12 -10.09 -3.28
N PRO A 32 -23.44 -10.14 -3.00
CA PRO A 32 -23.94 -10.73 -1.77
C PRO A 32 -23.53 -12.20 -1.64
N GLU A 33 -23.17 -12.61 -0.42
CA GLU A 33 -22.81 -14.00 -0.10
C GLU A 33 -23.25 -14.35 1.32
N PRO A 34 -23.45 -15.63 1.62
CA PRO A 34 -23.78 -16.07 2.97
C PRO A 34 -22.67 -15.69 3.98
N PRO A 35 -23.04 -15.33 5.23
CA PRO A 35 -22.08 -15.07 6.27
C PRO A 35 -21.26 -16.33 6.60
N CYS A 36 -20.01 -16.13 7.00
CA CYS A 36 -19.17 -17.23 7.46
C CYS A 36 -19.57 -17.62 8.89
N GLU A 37 -19.58 -18.92 9.19
CA GLU A 37 -19.90 -19.37 10.56
C GLU A 37 -18.75 -19.09 11.56
N MET A 38 -17.50 -18.96 11.08
CA MET A 38 -16.30 -18.84 11.91
C MET A 38 -15.80 -17.41 12.08
N ARG A 39 -15.90 -16.56 11.04
CA ARG A 39 -15.23 -15.26 10.93
C ARG A 39 -16.22 -14.13 10.71
N THR A 40 -15.95 -12.96 11.30
CA THR A 40 -16.65 -11.72 10.94
C THR A 40 -16.37 -11.34 9.48
N CYS A 41 -17.12 -10.38 8.96
CA CYS A 41 -16.95 -9.95 7.56
C CYS A 41 -15.55 -9.37 7.31
N PHE A 42 -14.99 -8.58 8.23
CA PHE A 42 -13.67 -7.98 8.09
C PHE A 42 -12.55 -9.00 8.27
N GLN A 43 -12.69 -9.99 9.15
CA GLN A 43 -11.74 -11.11 9.24
C GLN A 43 -11.64 -11.89 7.94
N ARG A 44 -12.77 -12.08 7.24
CA ARG A 44 -12.76 -12.69 5.90
C ARG A 44 -12.01 -11.83 4.88
N ASP A 45 -12.08 -10.51 5.00
CA ASP A 45 -11.34 -9.61 4.12
C ASP A 45 -9.84 -9.72 4.34
N VAL A 46 -9.38 -9.76 5.60
CA VAL A 46 -7.96 -10.03 5.94
C VAL A 46 -7.47 -11.32 5.27
N ASP A 47 -8.24 -12.42 5.41
CA ASP A 47 -7.88 -13.70 4.78
C ASP A 47 -7.83 -13.59 3.25
N ARG A 48 -8.82 -12.97 2.61
CA ARG A 48 -8.89 -12.84 1.16
C ARG A 48 -7.73 -12.05 0.59
N ILE A 49 -7.34 -10.96 1.26
CA ILE A 49 -6.18 -10.15 0.89
C ILE A 49 -4.90 -10.95 1.05
N THR A 50 -4.68 -11.53 2.22
CA THR A 50 -3.45 -12.28 2.56
C THR A 50 -3.21 -13.46 1.62
N HIS A 51 -4.28 -14.15 1.20
CA HIS A 51 -4.19 -15.27 0.27
C HIS A 51 -4.18 -14.88 -1.22
N SER A 52 -4.26 -13.59 -1.57
CA SER A 52 -4.24 -13.12 -2.96
C SER A 52 -2.85 -13.26 -3.60
N LYS A 53 -2.83 -13.32 -4.94
CA LYS A 53 -1.58 -13.33 -5.71
C LYS A 53 -0.84 -11.99 -5.59
N SER A 54 -1.59 -10.88 -5.58
CA SER A 54 -1.05 -9.52 -5.50
C SER A 54 -0.37 -9.27 -4.15
N PHE A 55 -0.93 -9.75 -3.03
CA PHE A 55 -0.30 -9.64 -1.72
C PHE A 55 1.07 -10.36 -1.68
N ARG A 56 1.15 -11.59 -2.23
CA ARG A 56 2.42 -12.31 -2.33
C ARG A 56 3.48 -11.60 -3.18
N ARG A 57 3.06 -10.85 -4.21
CA ARG A 57 3.96 -10.08 -5.08
C ARG A 57 4.62 -8.89 -4.37
N LEU A 58 4.03 -8.37 -3.29
CA LEU A 58 4.59 -7.25 -2.52
C LEU A 58 5.99 -7.55 -1.97
N LYS A 59 6.33 -8.82 -1.72
CA LYS A 59 7.67 -9.23 -1.25
C LYS A 59 8.78 -8.93 -2.27
N HIS A 60 8.43 -8.77 -3.56
CA HIS A 60 9.36 -8.54 -4.67
C HIS A 60 9.13 -7.19 -5.35
N LYS A 61 8.49 -6.25 -4.67
CA LYS A 61 8.34 -4.86 -5.10
C LYS A 61 9.14 -3.94 -4.19
N THR A 62 9.91 -3.04 -4.81
CA THR A 62 10.66 -1.99 -4.12
C THR A 62 9.73 -1.07 -3.32
N GLN A 63 10.17 -0.68 -2.12
CA GLN A 63 9.50 0.37 -1.34
C GLN A 63 9.97 1.76 -1.82
N VAL A 64 11.23 2.12 -1.60
CA VAL A 64 11.78 3.45 -1.93
C VAL A 64 13.02 3.34 -2.82
N PHE A 65 14.03 2.59 -2.40
CA PHE A 65 15.31 2.50 -3.11
C PHE A 65 15.32 1.35 -4.10
N LEU A 66 15.63 1.66 -5.38
CA LEU A 66 15.67 0.68 -6.46
C LEU A 66 16.77 -0.36 -6.23
N ARG A 67 16.37 -1.61 -5.99
CA ARG A 67 17.28 -2.76 -5.84
C ARG A 67 18.50 -2.46 -4.97
N PRO A 68 18.33 -2.05 -3.71
CA PRO A 68 19.47 -1.81 -2.84
C PRO A 68 20.26 -3.11 -2.66
N GLU A 69 21.58 -3.01 -2.60
CA GLU A 69 22.44 -4.15 -2.28
C GLU A 69 22.28 -4.52 -0.80
N GLY A 70 22.09 -5.82 -0.51
CA GLY A 70 21.97 -6.37 0.85
C GLY A 70 20.58 -6.86 1.23
N ASP A 71 20.52 -7.58 2.36
CA ASP A 71 19.32 -8.32 2.80
C ASP A 71 18.42 -7.52 3.78
N HIS A 72 18.80 -6.29 4.13
CA HIS A 72 18.19 -5.54 5.22
C HIS A 72 17.23 -4.43 4.79
N TYR A 73 17.06 -4.22 3.49
CA TYR A 73 16.15 -3.21 2.97
C TYR A 73 14.70 -3.69 2.97
N ARG A 74 13.79 -2.75 3.15
CA ARG A 74 12.35 -3.03 3.18
C ARG A 74 11.79 -3.28 1.80
N THR A 75 10.94 -4.30 1.72
CA THR A 75 10.05 -4.54 0.60
C THR A 75 8.66 -3.97 0.91
N ARG A 76 7.80 -3.84 -0.11
CA ARG A 76 6.41 -3.42 0.14
C ARG A 76 5.66 -4.35 1.08
N LEU A 77 5.96 -5.64 1.08
CA LEU A 77 5.35 -6.58 2.03
C LEU A 77 5.71 -6.24 3.48
N THR A 78 6.99 -5.99 3.76
CA THR A 78 7.42 -5.65 5.13
C THR A 78 6.85 -4.31 5.58
N HIS A 79 6.84 -3.30 4.69
CA HIS A 79 6.17 -2.02 4.94
C HIS A 79 4.68 -2.20 5.26
N THR A 80 3.94 -2.94 4.43
CA THR A 80 2.50 -3.20 4.62
C THR A 80 2.22 -3.86 5.98
N LEU A 81 3.06 -4.81 6.41
CA LEU A 81 2.94 -5.45 7.73
C LEU A 81 3.26 -4.47 8.87
N GLU A 82 4.26 -3.62 8.71
CA GLU A 82 4.62 -2.58 9.68
C GLU A 82 3.48 -1.56 9.81
N VAL A 83 2.90 -1.07 8.70
CA VAL A 83 1.71 -0.21 8.71
C VAL A 83 0.55 -0.87 9.46
N ALA A 84 0.24 -2.13 9.16
CA ALA A 84 -0.82 -2.86 9.83
C ALA A 84 -0.60 -2.97 11.35
N ARG A 85 0.65 -3.14 11.81
CA ARG A 85 0.99 -3.18 13.23
C ARG A 85 0.79 -1.83 13.92
N LEU A 86 1.22 -0.73 13.30
CA LEU A 86 1.05 0.61 13.82
C LEU A 86 -0.44 1.00 13.85
N ALA A 87 -1.14 0.78 12.76
CA ALA A 87 -2.56 1.08 12.63
C ALA A 87 -3.40 0.32 13.67
N ARG A 88 -3.17 -0.98 13.83
CA ARG A 88 -3.87 -1.76 14.86
C ARG A 88 -3.56 -1.31 16.29
N THR A 89 -2.35 -0.82 16.55
CA THR A 89 -2.01 -0.28 17.86
C THR A 89 -2.83 0.97 18.18
N ILE A 90 -2.95 1.89 17.20
CA ILE A 90 -3.80 3.09 17.32
C ILE A 90 -5.28 2.68 17.44
N ALA A 91 -5.76 1.80 16.55
CA ALA A 91 -7.16 1.37 16.54
C ALA A 91 -7.58 0.75 17.88
N ARG A 92 -6.74 -0.12 18.44
CA ARG A 92 -6.99 -0.73 19.75
C ARG A 92 -7.07 0.30 20.87
N ALA A 93 -6.16 1.27 20.89
CA ALA A 93 -6.11 2.31 21.91
C ALA A 93 -7.30 3.27 21.82
N LEU A 94 -7.88 3.46 20.63
CA LEU A 94 -9.03 4.31 20.36
C LEU A 94 -10.35 3.53 20.30
N GLU A 95 -10.36 2.27 20.69
CA GLU A 95 -11.54 1.38 20.69
C GLU A 95 -12.21 1.27 19.32
N LEU A 96 -11.40 1.19 18.24
CA LEU A 96 -11.86 1.01 16.86
C LEU A 96 -11.77 -0.47 16.43
N ASN A 97 -12.33 -0.79 15.27
CA ASN A 97 -12.32 -2.15 14.73
C ASN A 97 -10.94 -2.52 14.17
N GLU A 98 -10.20 -3.36 14.92
CA GLU A 98 -8.86 -3.80 14.52
C GLU A 98 -8.88 -4.67 13.24
N ASP A 99 -9.90 -5.50 13.03
CA ASP A 99 -10.00 -6.37 11.86
C ASP A 99 -10.23 -5.56 10.57
N LEU A 100 -11.06 -4.51 10.62
CA LEU A 100 -11.25 -3.57 9.51
C LEU A 100 -9.96 -2.78 9.24
N THR A 101 -9.31 -2.28 10.29
CA THR A 101 -8.05 -1.56 10.22
C THR A 101 -6.96 -2.42 9.58
N GLU A 102 -6.86 -3.70 9.96
CA GLU A 102 -5.91 -4.64 9.39
C GLU A 102 -6.21 -4.94 7.92
N ALA A 103 -7.48 -5.17 7.56
CA ALA A 103 -7.88 -5.42 6.18
C ALA A 103 -7.52 -4.27 5.25
N ILE A 104 -7.80 -3.02 5.66
CA ILE A 104 -7.44 -1.83 4.89
C ILE A 104 -5.91 -1.73 4.77
N SER A 105 -5.17 -1.89 5.89
CA SER A 105 -3.71 -1.81 5.91
C SER A 105 -3.06 -2.85 4.98
N LEU A 106 -3.52 -4.10 5.00
CA LEU A 106 -2.97 -5.15 4.15
C LEU A 106 -3.31 -4.97 2.67
N GLY A 107 -4.39 -4.25 2.38
CA GLY A 107 -4.88 -4.03 1.01
C GLY A 107 -4.39 -2.75 0.34
N HIS A 108 -3.89 -1.76 1.09
CA HIS A 108 -3.68 -0.40 0.57
C HIS A 108 -2.70 -0.34 -0.61
N ASP A 109 -1.64 -1.13 -0.60
CA ASP A 109 -0.53 -1.10 -1.56
C ASP A 109 -0.59 -2.19 -2.66
N LEU A 110 -1.69 -2.97 -2.76
CA LEU A 110 -1.80 -4.08 -3.71
C LEU A 110 -1.66 -3.65 -5.18
N GLY A 111 -2.04 -2.43 -5.50
CA GLY A 111 -1.99 -1.85 -6.84
C GLY A 111 -0.68 -1.13 -7.18
N HIS A 112 0.29 -1.12 -6.30
CA HIS A 112 1.55 -0.42 -6.56
C HIS A 112 2.33 -1.07 -7.71
N THR A 113 3.03 -0.23 -8.47
CA THR A 113 3.82 -0.64 -9.65
C THR A 113 5.12 -1.34 -9.27
N PRO A 114 5.77 -2.09 -10.19
CA PRO A 114 7.17 -2.40 -10.04
C PRO A 114 8.00 -1.12 -9.94
N PHE A 115 9.12 -1.18 -9.24
CA PHE A 115 10.03 -0.05 -9.00
C PHE A 115 9.42 1.13 -8.21
N GLY A 116 8.41 0.87 -7.41
CA GLY A 116 7.83 1.85 -6.49
C GLY A 116 7.31 3.11 -7.19
N HIS A 117 7.57 4.28 -6.61
CA HIS A 117 7.13 5.56 -7.17
C HIS A 117 7.76 5.92 -8.54
N ALA A 118 8.94 5.36 -8.87
CA ALA A 118 9.52 5.53 -10.20
C ALA A 118 8.65 4.87 -11.26
N GLY A 119 8.18 3.67 -11.00
CA GLY A 119 7.24 2.97 -11.88
C GLY A 119 5.87 3.66 -11.97
N GLU A 120 5.36 4.19 -10.85
CA GLU A 120 4.11 4.96 -10.84
C GLU A 120 4.21 6.21 -11.73
N ARG A 121 5.28 6.99 -11.60
CA ARG A 121 5.54 8.15 -12.48
C ARG A 121 5.68 7.73 -13.94
N ALA A 122 6.37 6.61 -14.22
CA ALA A 122 6.52 6.10 -15.57
C ALA A 122 5.17 5.73 -16.19
N LEU A 123 4.35 4.94 -15.50
CA LEU A 123 3.01 4.56 -15.99
C LEU A 123 2.08 5.78 -16.10
N ASN A 124 2.14 6.72 -15.18
CA ASN A 124 1.35 7.95 -15.24
C ASN A 124 1.71 8.80 -16.47
N ALA A 125 2.97 8.83 -16.88
CA ALA A 125 3.42 9.53 -18.08
C ALA A 125 3.04 8.81 -19.39
N ILE A 126 3.01 7.47 -19.38
CA ILE A 126 2.70 6.63 -20.55
C ILE A 126 1.18 6.53 -20.77
N TYR A 127 0.42 6.35 -19.69
CA TYR A 127 -1.04 6.21 -19.75
C TYR A 127 -1.71 7.58 -19.83
N THR A 128 -1.54 8.22 -20.98
CA THR A 128 -1.98 9.59 -21.26
C THR A 128 -3.50 9.72 -21.23
N GLY A 129 -3.98 10.83 -20.65
CA GLY A 129 -5.40 11.20 -20.59
C GLY A 129 -6.17 10.66 -19.39
N VAL A 130 -5.79 9.49 -18.84
CA VAL A 130 -6.40 8.90 -17.62
C VAL A 130 -5.47 9.03 -16.45
N GLY A 131 -4.18 8.77 -16.66
CA GLY A 131 -3.17 8.73 -15.61
C GLY A 131 -3.17 7.41 -14.84
N PHE A 132 -2.19 7.26 -13.95
CA PHE A 132 -2.06 6.10 -13.06
C PHE A 132 -1.92 6.55 -11.62
N ARG A 133 -2.66 5.90 -10.72
CA ARG A 133 -2.58 6.10 -9.27
C ARG A 133 -2.68 4.75 -8.56
N HIS A 134 -1.71 4.45 -7.70
CA HIS A 134 -1.62 3.14 -7.05
C HIS A 134 -2.85 2.80 -6.20
N TYR A 135 -3.49 3.76 -5.54
CA TYR A 135 -4.69 3.53 -4.72
C TYR A 135 -5.93 3.18 -5.56
N GLU A 136 -6.11 3.80 -6.73
CA GLU A 136 -7.14 3.42 -7.69
C GLU A 136 -6.85 2.03 -8.27
N GLN A 137 -5.57 1.75 -8.53
CA GLN A 137 -5.14 0.43 -8.99
C GLN A 137 -5.30 -0.64 -7.91
N SER A 138 -5.10 -0.31 -6.60
CA SER A 138 -5.37 -1.24 -5.50
C SER A 138 -6.84 -1.66 -5.47
N LEU A 139 -7.77 -0.71 -5.68
CA LEU A 139 -9.18 -1.02 -5.82
C LEU A 139 -9.45 -1.92 -7.04
N ARG A 140 -8.83 -1.66 -8.19
CA ARG A 140 -8.98 -2.51 -9.39
C ARG A 140 -8.45 -3.93 -9.16
N VAL A 141 -7.32 -4.06 -8.48
CA VAL A 141 -6.74 -5.37 -8.14
C VAL A 141 -7.75 -6.21 -7.36
N ILE A 142 -8.37 -5.65 -6.33
CA ILE A 142 -9.31 -6.36 -5.47
C ILE A 142 -10.69 -6.58 -6.11
N ASP A 143 -11.09 -5.74 -7.07
CA ASP A 143 -12.41 -5.81 -7.70
C ASP A 143 -12.41 -6.52 -9.06
N ARG A 144 -11.33 -6.43 -9.87
CA ARG A 144 -11.33 -6.82 -11.28
C ARG A 144 -10.21 -7.78 -11.69
N ILE A 145 -9.11 -7.89 -10.93
CA ILE A 145 -7.92 -8.64 -11.39
C ILE A 145 -7.77 -9.96 -10.66
N GLU A 146 -7.89 -9.94 -9.32
CA GLU A 146 -7.72 -11.16 -8.52
C GLU A 146 -8.78 -12.22 -8.84
N ARG A 147 -8.44 -13.48 -8.53
CA ARG A 147 -9.31 -14.65 -8.77
C ARG A 147 -9.78 -14.77 -10.22
N ASP A 148 -8.85 -14.54 -11.14
CA ASP A 148 -9.09 -14.66 -12.58
C ASP A 148 -10.25 -13.77 -13.08
N GLY A 149 -10.22 -12.50 -12.67
CA GLY A 149 -11.19 -11.47 -13.08
C GLY A 149 -12.42 -11.33 -12.19
N ARG A 150 -12.62 -12.21 -11.18
CA ARG A 150 -13.81 -12.18 -10.31
C ARG A 150 -13.65 -11.24 -9.10
N GLY A 151 -12.45 -10.79 -8.84
CA GLY A 151 -12.14 -9.96 -7.67
C GLY A 151 -12.18 -10.71 -6.33
N LEU A 152 -11.80 -10.02 -5.26
CA LEU A 152 -11.80 -10.57 -3.91
C LEU A 152 -13.16 -10.49 -3.22
N ASN A 153 -14.06 -9.65 -3.71
CA ASN A 153 -15.38 -9.38 -3.13
C ASN A 153 -15.28 -8.97 -1.64
N LEU A 154 -14.51 -7.90 -1.37
CA LEU A 154 -14.31 -7.34 -0.03
C LEU A 154 -15.51 -6.49 0.41
N CYS A 155 -15.67 -6.25 1.72
CA CYS A 155 -16.64 -5.32 2.26
C CYS A 155 -16.44 -3.91 1.71
N ASN A 156 -17.51 -3.17 1.55
CA ASN A 156 -17.47 -1.81 1.00
C ASN A 156 -16.57 -0.89 1.82
N GLU A 157 -16.58 -1.03 3.14
CA GLU A 157 -15.73 -0.24 4.06
C GLU A 157 -14.25 -0.52 3.84
N THR A 158 -13.87 -1.78 3.66
CA THR A 158 -12.51 -2.18 3.32
C THR A 158 -12.08 -1.60 1.97
N ARG A 159 -12.94 -1.69 0.95
CA ARG A 159 -12.71 -1.15 -0.40
C ARG A 159 -12.53 0.36 -0.40
N ILE A 160 -13.41 1.10 0.29
CA ILE A 160 -13.35 2.55 0.43
C ILE A 160 -12.09 2.95 1.21
N GLY A 161 -11.76 2.23 2.28
CA GLY A 161 -10.54 2.47 3.06
C GLY A 161 -9.27 2.28 2.22
N ILE A 162 -9.20 1.23 1.40
CA ILE A 162 -8.09 1.00 0.46
C ILE A 162 -8.00 2.13 -0.56
N LEU A 163 -9.12 2.55 -1.16
CA LEU A 163 -9.13 3.64 -2.14
C LEU A 163 -8.69 4.98 -1.53
N ASN A 164 -9.09 5.25 -0.30
CA ASN A 164 -8.96 6.57 0.32
C ASN A 164 -7.78 6.68 1.32
N HIS A 165 -6.83 5.73 1.31
CA HIS A 165 -5.71 5.76 2.24
C HIS A 165 -4.73 6.91 2.00
N THR A 166 -4.77 7.56 0.84
CA THR A 166 -3.87 8.67 0.52
C THR A 166 -4.42 10.03 0.95
N THR A 167 -3.53 11.03 1.05
CA THR A 167 -3.90 12.40 1.40
C THR A 167 -4.77 13.04 0.31
N GLY A 168 -5.78 13.81 0.72
CA GLY A 168 -6.68 14.52 -0.20
C GLY A 168 -7.90 13.72 -0.65
N GLN A 169 -8.01 12.47 -0.27
CA GLN A 169 -9.20 11.65 -0.54
C GLN A 169 -10.29 11.90 0.52
N PRO A 170 -11.58 11.65 0.18
CA PRO A 170 -12.68 11.78 1.13
C PRO A 170 -12.44 10.95 2.40
N ARG A 171 -12.95 11.44 3.53
CA ARG A 171 -12.94 10.65 4.76
C ARG A 171 -13.87 9.45 4.61
N GLY A 172 -13.39 8.29 5.08
CA GLY A 172 -14.20 7.07 5.20
C GLY A 172 -14.57 6.82 6.66
N THR A 173 -14.32 5.61 7.13
CA THR A 173 -14.40 5.26 8.55
C THR A 173 -13.17 5.80 9.30
N LEU A 174 -13.26 5.88 10.61
CA LEU A 174 -12.12 6.30 11.44
C LEU A 174 -10.96 5.31 11.35
N GLU A 175 -11.24 4.02 11.14
CA GLU A 175 -10.25 2.99 10.86
C GLU A 175 -9.44 3.30 9.58
N ALA A 176 -10.09 3.80 8.54
CA ALA A 176 -9.40 4.22 7.31
C ALA A 176 -8.49 5.44 7.54
N ASP A 177 -8.93 6.39 8.34
CA ASP A 177 -8.11 7.54 8.74
C ASP A 177 -6.90 7.11 9.59
N VAL A 178 -7.07 6.12 10.47
CA VAL A 178 -5.96 5.50 11.23
C VAL A 178 -4.94 4.88 10.29
N VAL A 179 -5.38 4.13 9.27
CA VAL A 179 -4.45 3.52 8.30
C VAL A 179 -3.67 4.58 7.52
N ARG A 180 -4.35 5.63 7.03
CA ARG A 180 -3.70 6.77 6.35
C ARG A 180 -2.61 7.42 7.20
N LEU A 181 -2.88 7.61 8.49
CA LEU A 181 -1.94 8.21 9.42
C LEU A 181 -0.78 7.25 9.73
N ALA A 182 -1.08 5.97 9.97
CA ALA A 182 -0.09 4.93 10.25
C ALA A 182 0.85 4.71 9.05
N ASP A 183 0.33 4.73 7.82
CA ASP A 183 1.14 4.66 6.61
C ASP A 183 2.13 5.83 6.53
N ARG A 184 1.64 7.08 6.74
CA ARG A 184 2.51 8.27 6.78
C ARG A 184 3.60 8.14 7.85
N VAL A 185 3.26 7.72 9.06
CA VAL A 185 4.23 7.52 10.15
C VAL A 185 5.21 6.43 9.79
N ALA A 186 4.74 5.33 9.21
CA ALA A 186 5.59 4.21 8.80
C ALA A 186 6.62 4.66 7.75
N TYR A 187 6.17 5.23 6.62
CA TYR A 187 7.11 5.51 5.53
C TYR A 187 8.17 6.54 5.93
N ILE A 188 7.84 7.68 6.59
CA ILE A 188 8.86 8.67 6.97
C ILE A 188 9.92 8.12 7.92
N ASN A 189 9.52 7.24 8.84
CA ASN A 189 10.45 6.64 9.81
C ASN A 189 11.29 5.53 9.22
N HIS A 190 10.68 4.67 8.41
CA HIS A 190 11.35 3.51 7.83
C HIS A 190 12.27 3.92 6.70
N ASP A 191 11.85 4.86 5.87
CA ASP A 191 12.63 5.35 4.74
C ASP A 191 13.84 6.18 5.23
N LEU A 192 13.71 6.91 6.35
CA LEU A 192 14.86 7.55 6.99
C LEU A 192 15.90 6.52 7.44
N ASP A 193 15.45 5.43 8.07
CA ASP A 193 16.33 4.36 8.52
C ASP A 193 17.09 3.72 7.35
N ASP A 194 16.39 3.47 6.25
CA ASP A 194 16.96 2.93 5.02
C ASP A 194 17.89 3.94 4.31
N ALA A 195 17.54 5.24 4.31
CA ALA A 195 18.39 6.31 3.77
C ALA A 195 19.69 6.48 4.55
N MET A 196 19.64 6.37 5.88
CA MET A 196 20.84 6.38 6.73
C MET A 196 21.73 5.17 6.45
N ARG A 197 21.15 3.97 6.31
CA ARG A 197 21.88 2.75 5.94
C ARG A 197 22.54 2.85 4.57
N GLY A 198 21.85 3.47 3.61
CA GLY A 198 22.36 3.73 2.28
C GLY A 198 23.39 4.88 2.19
N GLY A 199 23.68 5.56 3.30
CA GLY A 199 24.63 6.68 3.34
C GLY A 199 24.12 7.94 2.64
N ILE A 200 22.83 8.04 2.36
CA ILE A 200 22.20 9.20 1.71
C ILE A 200 22.01 10.35 2.71
N VAL A 201 21.72 10.00 3.96
CA VAL A 201 21.48 10.93 5.08
C VAL A 201 22.33 10.51 6.26
N GLN A 202 22.93 11.47 6.97
CA GLN A 202 23.60 11.24 8.25
C GLN A 202 22.68 11.63 9.41
N PRO A 203 22.86 11.06 10.61
CA PRO A 203 22.03 11.41 11.78
C PRO A 203 22.01 12.92 12.09
N GLU A 204 23.10 13.62 11.81
CA GLU A 204 23.27 15.05 12.04
C GLU A 204 22.45 15.92 11.07
N ASP A 205 22.11 15.39 9.89
CA ASP A 205 21.31 16.09 8.86
C ASP A 205 19.83 16.19 9.28
N VAL A 206 19.37 15.30 10.18
CA VAL A 206 17.98 15.32 10.64
C VAL A 206 17.70 16.61 11.43
N PRO A 207 16.66 17.38 11.10
CA PRO A 207 16.35 18.65 11.76
C PRO A 207 16.29 18.53 13.30
N ALA A 208 16.83 19.53 14.01
CA ALA A 208 16.88 19.51 15.48
C ALA A 208 15.50 19.31 16.12
N ILE A 209 14.46 19.97 15.62
CA ILE A 209 13.08 19.83 16.09
C ILE A 209 12.57 18.38 16.01
N VAL A 210 12.99 17.62 14.97
CA VAL A 210 12.63 16.20 14.82
C VAL A 210 13.36 15.36 15.85
N ARG A 211 14.66 15.58 16.03
CA ARG A 211 15.46 14.85 17.02
C ARG A 211 14.97 15.09 18.45
N GLU A 212 14.60 16.32 18.77
CA GLU A 212 14.17 16.74 20.11
C GLU A 212 12.74 16.29 20.45
N ARG A 213 11.77 16.50 19.53
CA ARG A 213 10.35 16.24 19.79
C ARG A 213 9.90 14.83 19.39
N VAL A 214 10.43 14.31 18.29
CA VAL A 214 10.05 12.99 17.78
C VAL A 214 11.03 11.93 18.28
N GLY A 215 12.33 12.20 18.24
CA GLY A 215 13.38 11.32 18.76
C GLY A 215 14.43 10.95 17.70
N GLU A 216 15.56 10.43 18.17
CA GLU A 216 16.70 10.09 17.32
C GLU A 216 16.61 8.67 16.72
N ARG A 217 16.16 7.68 17.52
CA ARG A 217 16.07 6.27 17.12
C ARG A 217 14.70 5.94 16.55
N ASN A 218 14.64 5.08 15.55
CA ASN A 218 13.41 4.66 14.89
C ASN A 218 12.31 4.24 15.86
N SER A 219 12.62 3.36 16.81
CA SER A 219 11.64 2.90 17.80
C SER A 219 11.13 4.03 18.71
N VAL A 220 11.99 5.01 19.05
CA VAL A 220 11.60 6.18 19.86
C VAL A 220 10.69 7.08 19.04
N ARG A 221 11.06 7.39 17.79
CA ARG A 221 10.26 8.23 16.88
C ARG A 221 8.86 7.68 16.71
N ILE A 222 8.74 6.40 16.37
CA ILE A 222 7.44 5.75 16.19
C ILE A 222 6.63 5.82 17.50
N ASN A 223 7.22 5.45 18.62
CA ASN A 223 6.51 5.45 19.90
C ASN A 223 6.04 6.84 20.31
N SER A 224 6.87 7.88 20.14
CA SER A 224 6.51 9.26 20.48
C SER A 224 5.32 9.75 19.65
N ILE A 225 5.34 9.50 18.33
CA ILE A 225 4.25 9.91 17.44
C ILE A 225 2.96 9.15 17.79
N LEU A 226 3.03 7.83 17.98
CA LEU A 226 1.84 7.04 18.31
C LEU A 226 1.24 7.45 19.66
N THR A 227 2.09 7.66 20.68
CA THR A 227 1.64 8.11 22.00
C THR A 227 0.94 9.46 21.93
N ASP A 228 1.50 10.40 21.17
CA ASP A 228 0.90 11.72 20.98
C ASP A 228 -0.46 11.63 20.25
N ILE A 229 -0.54 10.84 19.17
CA ILE A 229 -1.80 10.61 18.44
C ILE A 229 -2.88 10.04 19.38
N ILE A 230 -2.54 9.01 20.14
CA ILE A 230 -3.48 8.34 21.04
C ILE A 230 -3.95 9.31 22.15
N ALA A 231 -3.04 10.13 22.69
CA ALA A 231 -3.35 11.06 23.77
C ALA A 231 -4.23 12.25 23.34
N HIS A 232 -4.14 12.65 22.06
CA HIS A 232 -4.86 13.84 21.55
C HIS A 232 -6.04 13.51 20.63
N SER A 233 -6.25 12.24 20.29
CA SER A 233 -7.40 11.76 19.52
C SER A 233 -8.58 11.48 20.44
N GLY A 234 -9.80 11.74 19.93
CA GLY A 234 -11.05 11.49 20.65
C GLY A 234 -12.21 12.10 19.90
N ASP A 235 -13.44 11.90 20.41
CA ASP A 235 -14.67 12.43 19.82
C ASP A 235 -14.83 12.17 18.30
N GLY A 236 -14.35 11.03 17.82
CA GLY A 236 -14.42 10.65 16.41
C GLY A 236 -13.40 11.37 15.51
N GLU A 237 -12.37 11.99 16.07
CA GLU A 237 -11.31 12.65 15.30
C GLU A 237 -9.92 12.17 15.69
N LEU A 238 -9.06 11.94 14.68
CA LEU A 238 -7.63 11.71 14.88
C LEU A 238 -6.89 13.05 14.91
N ARG A 239 -6.12 13.26 15.96
CA ARG A 239 -5.36 14.49 16.17
C ARG A 239 -3.94 14.18 16.67
N MET A 240 -3.03 15.11 16.34
CA MET A 240 -1.72 15.26 17.00
C MET A 240 -1.73 16.58 17.76
N SER A 241 -0.93 16.68 18.81
CA SER A 241 -0.63 17.96 19.42
C SER A 241 -0.05 18.93 18.39
N PRO A 242 -0.22 20.25 18.57
CA PRO A 242 0.37 21.24 17.66
C PRO A 242 1.88 21.07 17.49
N ASP A 243 2.59 20.80 18.59
CA ASP A 243 4.04 20.59 18.62
C ASP A 243 4.48 19.35 17.86
N MET A 244 3.79 18.22 18.04
CA MET A 244 4.08 16.98 17.31
C MET A 244 3.75 17.14 15.83
N ARG A 245 2.66 17.80 15.49
CA ARG A 245 2.27 18.07 14.09
C ARG A 245 3.34 18.88 13.38
N GLU A 246 3.81 19.99 13.99
CA GLU A 246 4.90 20.79 13.46
C GLU A 246 6.15 19.96 13.20
N ALA A 247 6.57 19.15 14.19
CA ALA A 247 7.75 18.31 14.06
C ALA A 247 7.60 17.24 12.96
N VAL A 248 6.43 16.63 12.82
CA VAL A 248 6.13 15.64 11.77
C VAL A 248 6.05 16.29 10.39
N ASP A 249 5.55 17.51 10.29
CA ASP A 249 5.51 18.25 9.01
C ASP A 249 6.92 18.67 8.57
N VAL A 250 7.77 19.15 9.48
CA VAL A 250 9.21 19.39 9.21
C VAL A 250 9.91 18.10 8.81
N PHE A 251 9.64 17.00 9.52
CA PHE A 251 10.22 15.69 9.20
C PHE A 251 9.81 15.23 7.79
N THR A 252 8.53 15.37 7.45
CA THR A 252 8.02 15.03 6.12
C THR A 252 8.72 15.86 5.02
N THR A 253 8.84 17.18 5.22
CA THR A 253 9.53 18.07 4.27
C THR A 253 10.99 17.67 4.09
N PHE A 254 11.68 17.38 5.19
CA PHE A 254 13.08 16.90 5.17
C PHE A 254 13.21 15.60 4.34
N MET A 255 12.28 14.64 4.52
CA MET A 255 12.31 13.40 3.76
C MET A 255 12.08 13.64 2.25
N TYR A 256 11.17 14.55 1.90
CA TYR A 256 10.96 14.88 0.48
C TYR A 256 12.20 15.50 -0.16
N GLU A 257 12.81 16.49 0.48
CA GLU A 257 13.93 17.23 -0.07
C GLU A 257 15.24 16.44 -0.02
N GLY A 258 15.54 15.80 1.12
CA GLY A 258 16.80 15.11 1.38
C GLY A 258 16.87 13.69 0.83
N VAL A 259 15.74 12.98 0.77
CA VAL A 259 15.70 11.56 0.41
C VAL A 259 15.00 11.34 -0.93
N TYR A 260 13.72 11.70 -1.05
CA TYR A 260 12.93 11.34 -2.23
C TYR A 260 13.29 12.13 -3.48
N TYR A 261 13.83 13.35 -3.36
CA TYR A 261 14.33 14.15 -4.48
C TYR A 261 15.84 14.08 -4.66
N ASN A 262 16.53 13.23 -3.89
CA ASN A 262 17.98 13.09 -4.00
C ASN A 262 18.39 12.61 -5.41
N PRO A 263 19.33 13.30 -6.10
CA PRO A 263 19.76 12.93 -7.44
C PRO A 263 20.37 11.52 -7.55
N ILE A 264 21.00 11.01 -6.48
CA ILE A 264 21.59 9.66 -6.45
C ILE A 264 20.45 8.62 -6.48
N ALA A 265 19.41 8.81 -5.66
CA ALA A 265 18.24 7.94 -5.65
C ALA A 265 17.49 7.98 -7.00
N LYS A 266 17.53 9.13 -7.71
CA LYS A 266 16.85 9.33 -9.01
C LYS A 266 17.64 8.89 -10.22
N GLY A 267 18.94 8.64 -10.11
CA GLY A 267 19.80 8.30 -11.26
C GLY A 267 19.30 7.11 -12.07
N GLU A 268 18.65 6.15 -11.43
CA GLU A 268 18.12 4.95 -12.07
C GLU A 268 16.66 5.08 -12.57
N GLU A 269 15.93 6.11 -12.17
CA GLU A 269 14.49 6.28 -12.52
C GLU A 269 14.26 6.37 -14.03
N ARG A 270 15.20 6.99 -14.75
CA ARG A 270 15.12 7.09 -16.21
C ARG A 270 15.17 5.72 -16.89
N LYS A 271 15.92 4.79 -16.33
CA LYS A 271 15.97 3.41 -16.83
C LYS A 271 14.63 2.70 -16.61
N VAL A 272 13.97 2.92 -15.47
CA VAL A 272 12.63 2.39 -15.19
C VAL A 272 11.62 2.86 -16.23
N GLN A 273 11.63 4.15 -16.57
CA GLN A 273 10.72 4.69 -17.59
C GLN A 273 10.94 4.02 -18.94
N ASN A 274 12.19 3.79 -19.35
CA ASN A 274 12.51 3.10 -20.61
C ASN A 274 12.03 1.63 -20.59
N ILE A 275 12.27 0.91 -19.49
CA ILE A 275 11.86 -0.49 -19.33
C ILE A 275 10.36 -0.63 -19.42
N LEU A 276 9.62 0.12 -18.59
CA LEU A 276 8.15 0.02 -18.56
C LEU A 276 7.51 0.54 -19.83
N GLY A 277 8.09 1.58 -20.46
CA GLY A 277 7.65 2.10 -21.75
C GLY A 277 7.79 1.09 -22.88
N SER A 278 8.93 0.41 -22.97
CA SER A 278 9.14 -0.64 -23.97
C SER A 278 8.19 -1.83 -23.80
N ILE A 279 8.00 -2.28 -22.55
CA ILE A 279 7.05 -3.37 -22.22
C ILE A 279 5.62 -2.95 -22.59
N TRP A 280 5.24 -1.71 -22.28
CA TRP A 280 3.93 -1.15 -22.61
C TRP A 280 3.69 -1.15 -24.11
N GLU A 281 4.61 -0.57 -24.90
CA GLU A 281 4.50 -0.50 -26.36
C GLU A 281 4.41 -1.89 -26.99
N TYR A 282 5.14 -2.84 -26.47
CA TYR A 282 5.09 -4.21 -26.93
C TYR A 282 3.70 -4.82 -26.77
N TYR A 283 3.14 -4.77 -25.57
CA TYR A 283 1.88 -5.45 -25.26
C TYR A 283 0.63 -4.71 -25.75
N VAL A 284 0.65 -3.37 -25.85
CA VAL A 284 -0.52 -2.63 -26.35
C VAL A 284 -0.87 -3.02 -27.79
N ASN A 285 0.13 -3.46 -28.56
CA ASN A 285 -0.03 -3.94 -29.93
C ASN A 285 -0.16 -5.48 -30.03
N ARG A 286 -0.13 -6.20 -28.90
CA ARG A 286 -0.12 -7.67 -28.85
C ARG A 286 -0.96 -8.22 -27.69
N ILE A 287 -2.19 -7.75 -27.59
CA ILE A 287 -3.12 -8.12 -26.49
C ILE A 287 -3.32 -9.63 -26.40
N ALA A 288 -3.28 -10.34 -27.54
CA ALA A 288 -3.42 -11.81 -27.55
C ALA A 288 -2.30 -12.57 -26.81
N GLU A 289 -1.16 -11.92 -26.55
CA GLU A 289 -0.06 -12.50 -25.76
C GLU A 289 -0.22 -12.30 -24.24
N LEU A 290 -1.18 -11.46 -23.81
CA LEU A 290 -1.49 -11.28 -22.40
C LEU A 290 -2.24 -12.48 -21.82
N PRO A 291 -2.15 -12.73 -20.50
CA PRO A 291 -3.02 -13.70 -19.82
C PRO A 291 -4.51 -13.39 -20.03
N ALA A 292 -5.35 -14.42 -20.06
CA ALA A 292 -6.78 -14.35 -20.42
C ALA A 292 -7.57 -13.27 -19.65
N VAL A 293 -7.26 -13.04 -18.37
CA VAL A 293 -7.92 -12.00 -17.57
C VAL A 293 -7.69 -10.60 -18.16
N TYR A 294 -6.48 -10.32 -18.64
CA TYR A 294 -6.18 -9.02 -19.24
C TYR A 294 -6.71 -8.90 -20.68
N GLN A 295 -6.83 -10.00 -21.41
CA GLN A 295 -7.51 -10.00 -22.70
C GLN A 295 -8.99 -9.64 -22.54
N SER A 296 -9.69 -10.20 -21.53
CA SER A 296 -11.06 -9.83 -21.21
C SER A 296 -11.18 -8.36 -20.80
N ILE A 297 -10.22 -7.83 -20.02
CA ILE A 297 -10.19 -6.39 -19.68
C ILE A 297 -9.99 -5.55 -20.94
N ALA A 298 -9.18 -6.01 -21.90
CA ALA A 298 -9.00 -5.28 -23.16
C ALA A 298 -10.27 -5.23 -24.01
N ASP A 299 -11.06 -6.29 -24.02
CA ASP A 299 -12.36 -6.32 -24.68
C ASP A 299 -13.37 -5.38 -24.04
N ASP A 300 -13.38 -5.29 -22.71
CA ASP A 300 -14.32 -4.46 -21.92
C ASP A 300 -13.92 -2.97 -21.85
N GLU A 301 -12.63 -2.68 -21.63
CA GLU A 301 -12.14 -1.37 -21.23
C GLU A 301 -11.02 -0.83 -22.15
N GLY A 302 -10.63 -1.61 -23.15
CA GLY A 302 -9.62 -1.24 -24.14
C GLY A 302 -8.20 -1.70 -23.80
N PRO A 303 -7.33 -1.80 -24.84
CA PRO A 303 -6.00 -2.38 -24.73
C PRO A 303 -5.07 -1.63 -23.75
N GLN A 304 -5.15 -0.31 -23.70
CA GLN A 304 -4.30 0.48 -22.82
C GLN A 304 -4.60 0.19 -21.33
N ARG A 305 -5.88 0.02 -20.95
CA ARG A 305 -6.27 -0.33 -19.59
C ARG A 305 -5.75 -1.72 -19.22
N ALA A 306 -5.92 -2.68 -20.09
CA ALA A 306 -5.44 -4.06 -19.88
C ALA A 306 -3.92 -4.12 -19.69
N VAL A 307 -3.16 -3.41 -20.52
CA VAL A 307 -1.70 -3.33 -20.41
C VAL A 307 -1.28 -2.61 -19.12
N CYS A 308 -1.98 -1.55 -18.74
CA CYS A 308 -1.75 -0.86 -17.48
C CYS A 308 -1.93 -1.80 -16.27
N ASP A 309 -3.02 -2.57 -16.25
CA ASP A 309 -3.30 -3.55 -15.20
C ASP A 309 -2.24 -4.67 -15.17
N TYR A 310 -1.78 -5.12 -16.33
CA TYR A 310 -0.76 -6.16 -16.43
C TYR A 310 0.61 -5.67 -15.96
N VAL A 311 1.08 -4.54 -16.48
CA VAL A 311 2.40 -3.98 -16.16
C VAL A 311 2.48 -3.54 -14.71
N SER A 312 1.45 -2.87 -14.18
CA SER A 312 1.41 -2.48 -12.77
C SER A 312 1.42 -3.70 -11.81
N GLY A 313 0.85 -4.83 -12.26
CA GLY A 313 0.85 -6.07 -11.50
C GLY A 313 2.19 -6.82 -11.44
N MET A 314 3.19 -6.44 -12.25
CA MET A 314 4.51 -7.08 -12.24
C MET A 314 5.26 -6.82 -10.94
N THR A 315 6.19 -7.72 -10.60
CA THR A 315 7.25 -7.46 -9.63
C THR A 315 8.44 -6.82 -10.33
N ASP A 316 9.36 -6.21 -9.59
CA ASP A 316 10.57 -5.60 -10.15
C ASP A 316 11.38 -6.62 -10.96
N SER A 317 11.58 -7.81 -10.38
CA SER A 317 12.33 -8.89 -11.03
C SER A 317 11.63 -9.38 -12.29
N TYR A 318 10.31 -9.55 -12.25
CA TYR A 318 9.55 -10.01 -13.40
C TYR A 318 9.53 -8.98 -14.54
N ALA A 319 9.43 -7.69 -14.22
CA ALA A 319 9.53 -6.64 -15.24
C ALA A 319 10.90 -6.64 -15.95
N LEU A 320 12.00 -6.87 -15.21
CA LEU A 320 13.33 -7.00 -15.80
C LEU A 320 13.49 -8.28 -16.64
N GLU A 321 12.92 -9.39 -16.18
CA GLU A 321 12.91 -10.66 -16.91
C GLU A 321 12.17 -10.51 -18.25
N VAL A 322 10.94 -9.98 -18.23
CA VAL A 322 10.14 -9.70 -19.43
C VAL A 322 10.88 -8.74 -20.38
N TYR A 323 11.48 -7.67 -19.84
CA TYR A 323 12.26 -6.75 -20.66
C TYR A 323 13.45 -7.44 -21.33
N SER A 324 14.17 -8.27 -20.58
CA SER A 324 15.30 -9.02 -21.10
C SER A 324 14.90 -10.01 -22.17
N GLU A 325 13.82 -10.75 -21.96
CA GLU A 325 13.29 -11.72 -22.94
C GLU A 325 12.86 -11.04 -24.25
N LEU A 326 12.25 -9.88 -24.16
CA LEU A 326 11.68 -9.20 -25.33
C LEU A 326 12.70 -8.35 -26.11
N PHE A 327 13.70 -7.77 -25.42
CA PHE A 327 14.55 -6.72 -26.02
C PHE A 327 16.04 -6.99 -25.98
N ILE A 328 16.50 -8.02 -25.25
CA ILE A 328 17.92 -8.38 -25.19
C ILE A 328 18.12 -9.70 -25.91
N PRO A 329 18.99 -9.77 -26.96
CA PRO A 329 19.27 -11.02 -27.64
C PRO A 329 19.80 -12.08 -26.68
N ALA A 330 19.22 -13.28 -26.72
CA ALA A 330 19.73 -14.43 -25.98
C ALA A 330 21.10 -14.86 -26.52
N ALA A 331 22.00 -15.31 -25.63
CA ALA A 331 23.23 -15.92 -26.08
C ALA A 331 22.96 -17.16 -26.92
N TRP A 332 23.60 -17.28 -28.06
CA TRP A 332 23.49 -18.47 -28.89
C TRP A 332 24.22 -19.65 -28.21
N THR A 333 23.44 -20.63 -27.77
CA THR A 333 23.98 -21.87 -27.21
C THR A 333 23.98 -22.95 -28.29
N ILE A 334 25.17 -23.30 -28.78
CA ILE A 334 25.38 -24.55 -29.53
C ILE A 334 25.34 -25.66 -28.47
N LYS A 335 24.37 -26.58 -28.57
CA LYS A 335 24.45 -27.86 -27.86
C LYS A 335 25.17 -28.85 -28.71
#